data_e54d66ffc07ea04d86dc68b23ae30f5d
#
_entry.id   e54d66ffc07ea04d86dc68b23ae30f5d
#
_cell.length_a   1.000
_cell.length_b   1.000
_cell.length_c   1.000
_cell.angle_alpha   90.00
_cell.angle_beta   90.00
_cell.angle_gamma   90.00
#
_symmetry.space_group_name_H-M   'P 1'
#
loop_
_entity.id
_entity.type
_entity.pdbx_description
1 polymer ?
#
loop_
_entity_poly.entity_id
_entity_poly.type
_entity_poly.pdbx_seq_one_letter_code
_entity_poly.pdbx_strand_id
1 'polypeptide(L)'
;VAERALELVLPWPSKDLSPNGRVHWRVKAKATKAARQLAVVLAFEAGLRDAWLPPGRLHLWIDIYQAPGKKLPDDDNMLGRCKAYRDGLAQVLGIDDKRFKSHPDVKAERRPGGQVVMRITGETEPGQP
;
A
#
# COMPACT_ATOMS: atom_id res chain seq x y z
N VAL A 1 1.87 22.64 -14.70
CA VAL A 1 0.97 22.12 -13.66
C VAL A 1 1.72 21.09 -12.85
N ALA A 2 1.81 21.30 -11.58
CA ALA A 2 2.45 20.35 -10.69
C ALA A 2 1.68 19.03 -10.72
N GLU A 3 2.38 17.93 -10.92
CA GLU A 3 1.79 16.63 -10.83
C GLU A 3 1.37 16.38 -9.40
N ARG A 4 0.15 15.97 -9.22
CA ARG A 4 -0.30 15.53 -7.92
C ARG A 4 0.20 14.11 -7.69
N ALA A 5 0.89 13.91 -6.60
CA ALA A 5 1.20 12.56 -6.17
C ALA A 5 -0.11 11.84 -5.87
N LEU A 6 -0.26 10.66 -6.43
CA LEU A 6 -1.41 9.83 -6.11
C LEU A 6 -1.14 9.16 -4.78
N GLU A 7 -1.97 9.46 -3.81
CA GLU A 7 -1.81 8.94 -2.44
C GLU A 7 -3.06 8.23 -1.97
N LEU A 8 -2.85 7.18 -1.20
CA LEU A 8 -3.91 6.47 -0.51
C LEU A 8 -3.50 6.24 0.94
N VAL A 9 -4.29 6.78 1.87
CA VAL A 9 -4.04 6.61 3.30
C VAL A 9 -4.89 5.46 3.83
N LEU A 10 -4.24 4.53 4.52
CA LEU A 10 -4.85 3.30 5.00
C LEU A 10 -4.53 3.10 6.49
N PRO A 11 -5.41 2.41 7.23
CA PRO A 11 -5.11 2.08 8.61
C PRO A 11 -4.01 1.02 8.71
N TRP A 12 -3.50 0.82 9.91
CA TRP A 12 -2.51 -0.23 10.16
C TRP A 12 -3.08 -1.60 9.74
N PRO A 13 -2.34 -2.36 8.93
CA PRO A 13 -2.85 -3.66 8.47
C PRO A 13 -2.88 -4.70 9.60
N SER A 14 -3.89 -5.56 9.58
CA SER A 14 -4.05 -6.62 10.57
C SER A 14 -2.82 -7.51 10.69
N LYS A 15 -2.49 -7.93 11.89
CA LYS A 15 -1.43 -8.91 12.14
C LYS A 15 -1.71 -10.26 11.46
N ASP A 16 -2.98 -10.56 11.19
CA ASP A 16 -3.38 -11.80 10.50
C ASP A 16 -2.93 -11.84 9.04
N LEU A 17 -2.46 -10.72 8.51
CA LEU A 17 -1.90 -10.61 7.16
C LEU A 17 -0.38 -10.84 7.13
N SER A 18 0.25 -11.04 8.27
CA SER A 18 1.70 -11.25 8.34
C SER A 18 2.09 -12.52 7.59
N PRO A 19 3.09 -12.47 6.71
CA PRO A 19 3.56 -13.66 5.99
C PRO A 19 4.15 -14.72 6.92
N ASN A 20 4.62 -14.31 8.10
CA ASN A 20 5.20 -15.20 9.10
C ASN A 20 4.19 -15.58 10.20
N GLY A 21 2.95 -15.15 10.07
CA GLY A 21 1.92 -15.41 11.06
C GLY A 21 1.44 -16.87 10.99
N ARG A 22 1.26 -17.48 12.16
CA ARG A 22 0.74 -18.84 12.26
C ARG A 22 -0.77 -18.82 12.49
N VAL A 23 -1.49 -18.16 11.59
CA VAL A 23 -2.93 -18.12 11.67
C VAL A 23 -3.54 -19.18 10.75
N HIS A 24 -4.70 -19.68 11.14
CA HIS A 24 -5.46 -20.60 10.33
C HIS A 24 -5.75 -19.96 8.97
N TRP A 25 -5.67 -20.73 7.89
CA TRP A 25 -5.83 -20.21 6.52
C TRP A 25 -7.17 -19.50 6.32
N ARG A 26 -8.24 -19.91 7.00
CA ARG A 26 -9.56 -19.25 6.91
C ARG A 26 -9.54 -17.85 7.52
N VAL A 27 -8.82 -17.68 8.62
CA VAL A 27 -8.65 -16.37 9.28
C VAL A 27 -7.86 -15.47 8.37
N LYS A 28 -6.77 -15.98 7.81
CA LYS A 28 -5.94 -15.21 6.88
C LYS A 28 -6.69 -14.82 5.61
N ALA A 29 -7.48 -15.75 5.04
CA ALA A 29 -8.27 -15.48 3.85
C ALA A 29 -9.32 -14.38 4.11
N LYS A 30 -9.98 -14.43 5.27
CA LYS A 30 -10.95 -13.42 5.67
C LYS A 30 -10.28 -12.04 5.84
N ALA A 31 -9.13 -12.01 6.51
CA ALA A 31 -8.38 -10.76 6.71
C ALA A 31 -7.90 -10.18 5.38
N THR A 32 -7.43 -11.02 4.46
CA THR A 32 -6.99 -10.62 3.13
C THR A 32 -8.13 -10.00 2.34
N LYS A 33 -9.29 -10.64 2.35
CA LYS A 33 -10.48 -10.13 1.66
C LYS A 33 -10.92 -8.79 2.22
N ALA A 34 -10.96 -8.67 3.55
CA ALA A 34 -11.36 -7.44 4.23
C ALA A 34 -10.38 -6.29 3.92
N ALA A 35 -9.08 -6.55 3.94
CA ALA A 35 -8.07 -5.55 3.64
C ALA A 35 -8.17 -5.07 2.19
N ARG A 36 -8.35 -5.99 1.25
CA ARG A 36 -8.50 -5.64 -0.17
C ARG A 36 -9.75 -4.78 -0.39
N GLN A 37 -10.87 -5.17 0.22
CA GLN A 37 -12.12 -4.40 0.10
C GLN A 37 -11.99 -3.01 0.70
N LEU A 38 -11.32 -2.89 1.83
CA LEU A 38 -11.07 -1.58 2.45
C LEU A 38 -10.26 -0.69 1.53
N ALA A 39 -9.20 -1.21 0.93
CA ALA A 39 -8.38 -0.45 -0.01
C ALA A 39 -9.20 -0.02 -1.24
N VAL A 40 -10.05 -0.89 -1.75
CA VAL A 40 -10.94 -0.58 -2.87
C VAL A 40 -11.87 0.60 -2.51
N VAL A 41 -12.51 0.53 -1.36
CA VAL A 41 -13.44 1.59 -0.91
C VAL A 41 -12.69 2.92 -0.74
N LEU A 42 -11.57 2.90 -0.04
CA LEU A 42 -10.80 4.11 0.23
C LEU A 42 -10.20 4.72 -1.04
N ALA A 43 -9.72 3.88 -1.95
CA ALA A 43 -9.19 4.36 -3.23
C ALA A 43 -10.29 4.96 -4.10
N PHE A 44 -11.46 4.34 -4.11
CA PHE A 44 -12.61 4.87 -4.84
C PHE A 44 -13.06 6.22 -4.28
N GLU A 45 -13.16 6.33 -2.96
CA GLU A 45 -13.51 7.58 -2.29
C GLU A 45 -12.49 8.69 -2.53
N ALA A 46 -11.21 8.32 -2.68
CA ALA A 46 -10.15 9.27 -2.98
C ALA A 46 -10.12 9.71 -4.46
N GLY A 47 -11.02 9.18 -5.29
CA GLY A 47 -11.09 9.54 -6.70
C GLY A 47 -10.02 8.89 -7.57
N LEU A 48 -9.38 7.85 -7.09
CA LEU A 48 -8.27 7.20 -7.81
C LEU A 48 -8.73 6.40 -9.03
N ARG A 49 -10.00 6.08 -9.12
CA ARG A 49 -10.57 5.38 -10.27
C ARG A 49 -10.32 6.13 -11.58
N ASP A 50 -10.41 7.44 -11.54
CA ASP A 50 -10.27 8.30 -12.72
C ASP A 50 -8.87 8.93 -12.84
N ALA A 51 -7.92 8.46 -12.03
CA ALA A 51 -6.58 9.00 -12.04
C ALA A 51 -5.85 8.63 -13.33
N TRP A 52 -5.16 9.61 -13.91
CA TRP A 52 -4.27 9.33 -15.02
C TRP A 52 -2.98 8.71 -14.50
N LEU A 53 -2.53 7.63 -15.16
CA LEU A 53 -1.29 6.95 -14.81
C LEU A 53 -0.33 7.01 -16.00
N PRO A 54 0.96 7.27 -15.74
CA PRO A 54 1.94 7.17 -16.80
C PRO A 54 2.07 5.72 -17.29
N PRO A 55 2.44 5.53 -18.56
CA PRO A 55 2.63 4.18 -19.09
C PRO A 55 3.85 3.51 -18.45
N GLY A 56 3.88 2.19 -18.52
CA GLY A 56 5.01 1.39 -18.06
C GLY A 56 4.96 1.09 -16.57
N ARG A 57 6.14 0.89 -16.00
CA ARG A 57 6.28 0.53 -14.59
C ARG A 57 5.92 1.72 -13.69
N LEU A 58 5.22 1.40 -12.61
CA LEU A 58 4.87 2.38 -11.60
C LEU A 58 5.61 2.03 -10.30
N HIS A 59 6.10 3.05 -9.63
CA HIS A 59 6.68 2.87 -8.30
C HIS A 59 5.59 3.08 -7.26
N LEU A 60 5.42 2.09 -6.41
CA LEU A 60 4.50 2.15 -5.27
C LEU A 60 5.31 2.30 -4.00
N TRP A 61 5.31 3.50 -3.46
CA TRP A 61 6.00 3.82 -2.21
C TRP A 61 5.04 3.51 -1.07
N ILE A 62 5.46 2.65 -0.15
CA ILE A 62 4.64 2.24 0.98
C ILE A 62 5.29 2.80 2.23
N ASP A 63 4.82 3.96 2.67
CA ASP A 63 5.33 4.62 3.87
C ASP A 63 4.57 4.09 5.08
N ILE A 64 5.30 3.55 6.03
CA ILE A 64 4.73 2.81 7.16
C ILE A 64 5.04 3.57 8.45
N TYR A 65 3.98 3.99 9.14
CA TYR A 65 4.06 4.76 10.37
C TYR A 65 3.50 3.95 11.52
N GLN A 66 4.39 3.44 12.39
CA GLN A 66 3.96 2.64 13.54
C GLN A 66 3.33 3.54 14.61
N ALA A 67 2.47 2.96 15.43
CA ALA A 67 1.90 3.64 16.59
C ALA A 67 2.97 3.95 17.62
N PRO A 68 2.80 5.04 18.39
CA PRO A 68 3.72 5.33 19.50
C PRO A 68 3.79 4.18 20.49
N GLY A 69 4.99 3.90 21.00
CA GLY A 69 5.20 2.86 22.00
C GLY A 69 5.26 1.43 21.46
N LYS A 70 5.06 1.24 20.17
CA LYS A 70 5.16 -0.08 19.54
C LYS A 70 6.52 -0.25 18.87
N LYS A 71 7.00 -1.49 18.82
CA LYS A 71 8.25 -1.81 18.14
C LYS A 71 8.12 -1.60 16.64
N LEU A 72 9.15 -1.06 16.00
CA LEU A 72 9.17 -0.94 14.54
C LEU A 72 9.26 -2.32 13.88
N PRO A 73 8.39 -2.61 12.90
CA PRO A 73 8.45 -3.87 12.18
C PRO A 73 9.55 -3.84 11.11
N ASP A 74 9.85 -5.02 10.54
CA ASP A 74 10.72 -5.13 9.39
C ASP A 74 10.01 -4.67 8.11
N ASP A 75 10.73 -4.11 7.17
CA ASP A 75 10.21 -3.69 5.85
C ASP A 75 9.58 -4.87 5.09
N ASP A 76 10.25 -6.02 5.06
CA ASP A 76 9.77 -7.22 4.34
C ASP A 76 8.46 -7.74 4.92
N ASN A 77 8.35 -7.75 6.25
CA ASN A 77 7.12 -8.18 6.90
C ASN A 77 5.97 -7.25 6.54
N MET A 78 6.22 -5.94 6.55
CA MET A 78 5.20 -4.96 6.22
C MET A 78 4.82 -5.00 4.73
N LEU A 79 5.77 -5.29 3.84
CA LEU A 79 5.46 -5.47 2.43
C LEU A 79 4.45 -6.60 2.25
N GLY A 80 4.65 -7.73 2.92
CA GLY A 80 3.71 -8.86 2.90
C GLY A 80 2.34 -8.51 3.49
N ARG A 81 2.33 -7.77 4.62
CA ARG A 81 1.07 -7.34 5.26
C ARG A 81 0.29 -6.35 4.41
N CYS A 82 0.94 -5.59 3.55
CA CYS A 82 0.30 -4.59 2.69
C CYS A 82 -0.09 -5.12 1.30
N LYS A 83 0.18 -6.39 1.02
CA LYS A 83 -0.10 -6.96 -0.29
C LYS A 83 -1.58 -6.84 -0.68
N ALA A 84 -2.49 -7.15 0.24
CA ALA A 84 -3.93 -7.05 -0.03
C ALA A 84 -4.36 -5.61 -0.30
N TYR A 85 -3.78 -4.64 0.38
CA TYR A 85 -4.01 -3.22 0.12
C TYR A 85 -3.56 -2.85 -1.30
N ARG A 86 -2.38 -3.31 -1.70
CA ARG A 86 -1.85 -3.10 -3.04
C ARG A 86 -2.77 -3.67 -4.11
N ASP A 87 -3.28 -4.88 -3.89
CA ASP A 87 -4.18 -5.55 -4.82
C ASP A 87 -5.49 -4.77 -4.97
N GLY A 88 -6.03 -4.25 -3.87
CA GLY A 88 -7.23 -3.41 -3.91
C GLY A 88 -7.01 -2.09 -4.63
N LEU A 89 -5.86 -1.46 -4.43
CA LEU A 89 -5.48 -0.24 -5.13
C LEU A 89 -5.38 -0.49 -6.64
N ALA A 90 -4.69 -1.56 -7.05
CA ALA A 90 -4.56 -1.92 -8.46
C ALA A 90 -5.93 -2.16 -9.11
N GLN A 91 -6.85 -2.77 -8.38
CA GLN A 91 -8.20 -3.02 -8.86
C GLN A 91 -8.93 -1.71 -9.19
N VAL A 92 -8.87 -0.72 -8.32
CA VAL A 92 -9.52 0.58 -8.55
C VAL A 92 -8.85 1.33 -9.70
N LEU A 93 -7.54 1.26 -9.80
CA LEU A 93 -6.80 1.89 -10.89
C LEU A 93 -6.99 1.17 -12.23
N GLY A 94 -7.54 -0.04 -12.22
CA GLY A 94 -7.77 -0.83 -13.44
C GLY A 94 -6.49 -1.35 -14.07
N ILE A 95 -5.48 -1.66 -13.28
CA ILE A 95 -4.19 -2.13 -13.76
C ILE A 95 -3.83 -3.48 -13.14
N ASP A 96 -2.89 -4.19 -13.76
CA ASP A 96 -2.29 -5.38 -13.17
C ASP A 96 -1.31 -4.93 -12.08
N ASP A 97 -1.36 -5.56 -10.94
CA ASP A 97 -0.45 -5.26 -9.81
C ASP A 97 1.03 -5.50 -10.14
N LYS A 98 1.31 -6.27 -11.19
CA LYS A 98 2.68 -6.47 -11.70
C LYS A 98 3.32 -5.19 -12.22
N ARG A 99 2.52 -4.18 -12.54
CA ARG A 99 3.06 -2.88 -12.93
C ARG A 99 3.73 -2.16 -11.77
N PHE A 100 3.39 -2.53 -10.53
CA PHE A 100 3.97 -1.89 -9.36
C PHE A 100 5.33 -2.47 -9.01
N LYS A 101 6.31 -1.61 -8.83
CA LYS A 101 7.51 -1.92 -8.07
C LYS A 101 7.32 -1.34 -6.69
N SER A 102 7.21 -2.20 -5.69
CA SER A 102 6.89 -1.79 -4.33
C SER A 102 8.14 -1.45 -3.52
N HIS A 103 8.08 -0.35 -2.80
CA HIS A 103 9.18 0.15 -1.96
C HIS A 103 8.66 0.35 -0.54
N PRO A 104 8.75 -0.67 0.32
CA PRO A 104 8.35 -0.49 1.72
C PRO A 104 9.39 0.33 2.47
N ASP A 105 8.93 1.25 3.29
CA ASP A 105 9.79 2.09 4.10
C ASP A 105 9.15 2.34 5.47
N VAL A 106 9.71 1.72 6.49
CA VAL A 106 9.25 1.93 7.87
C VAL A 106 9.84 3.23 8.36
N LYS A 107 8.98 4.21 8.61
CA LYS A 107 9.37 5.55 9.02
C LYS A 107 9.69 5.62 10.51
N ALA A 108 10.57 6.53 10.87
CA ALA A 108 10.84 6.84 12.30
C ALA A 108 9.66 7.58 12.93
N GLU A 109 8.94 8.36 12.16
CA GLU A 109 7.76 9.09 12.64
C GLU A 109 6.70 8.12 13.15
N ARG A 110 6.07 8.44 14.27
CA ARG A 110 4.98 7.65 14.85
C ARG A 110 3.66 8.35 14.60
N ARG A 111 2.63 7.56 14.36
CA ARG A 111 1.26 8.09 14.18
C ARG A 111 0.29 7.29 15.03
N PRO A 112 -0.65 7.96 15.72
CA PRO A 112 -1.60 7.27 16.59
C PRO A 112 -2.35 6.16 15.85
N GLY A 113 -2.39 4.97 16.43
CA GLY A 113 -3.04 3.80 15.83
C GLY A 113 -2.27 3.15 14.69
N GLY A 114 -1.17 3.74 14.26
CA GLY A 114 -0.43 3.30 13.08
C GLY A 114 -1.13 3.71 11.78
N GLN A 115 -0.37 3.87 10.72
CA GLN A 115 -0.91 4.28 9.43
C GLN A 115 0.01 3.83 8.31
N VAL A 116 -0.58 3.52 7.16
CA VAL A 116 0.16 3.21 5.94
C VAL A 116 -0.26 4.24 4.88
N VAL A 117 0.71 4.83 4.19
CA VAL A 117 0.46 5.73 3.08
C VAL A 117 1.08 5.15 1.82
N MET A 118 0.26 4.85 0.84
CA MET A 118 0.73 4.37 -0.46
C MET A 118 0.76 5.53 -1.44
N ARG A 119 1.91 5.75 -2.08
CA ARG A 119 2.10 6.81 -3.07
C ARG A 119 2.56 6.19 -4.38
N ILE A 120 2.08 6.71 -5.49
CA ILE A 120 2.41 6.21 -6.81
C ILE A 120 3.14 7.28 -7.60
N THR A 121 4.29 6.89 -8.18
CA THR A 121 5.02 7.74 -9.10
C THR A 121 5.36 6.93 -10.36
N GLY A 122 5.48 7.63 -11.49
CA GLY A 122 5.94 7.01 -12.72
C GLY A 122 7.45 6.83 -12.70
N GLU A 123 7.95 6.02 -13.62
CA GLU A 123 9.37 5.83 -13.79
C GLU A 123 9.96 7.03 -14.51
N THR A 124 11.08 7.56 -14.01
CA THR A 124 11.78 8.64 -14.67
C THR A 124 12.46 8.09 -15.93
N GLU A 125 12.28 8.75 -17.05
CA GLU A 125 12.95 8.34 -18.28
C GLU A 125 14.46 8.46 -18.16
N PRO A 126 15.22 7.54 -18.80
CA PRO A 126 16.68 7.63 -18.81
C PRO A 126 17.14 8.98 -19.31
N GLY A 127 18.11 9.57 -18.62
CA GLY A 127 18.67 10.86 -18.98
C GLY A 127 17.92 12.06 -18.45
N GLN A 128 16.82 11.87 -17.77
CA GLN A 128 16.10 12.94 -17.09
C GLN A 128 16.60 13.07 -15.66
N PRO A 129 16.79 14.29 -15.20
CA PRO A 129 17.17 14.50 -13.81
C PRO A 129 16.09 14.07 -12.84
#